data_2495b3f6bd55aa91eeeb01d8ce9eb9bf
#
_entry.id   2495b3f6bd55aa91eeeb01d8ce9eb9bf
#
_cell.length_a   1.000
_cell.length_b   1.000
_cell.length_c   1.000
_cell.angle_alpha   90.00
_cell.angle_beta   90.00
_cell.angle_gamma   90.00
#
_symmetry.space_group_name_H-M   'P 1'
#
loop_
_entity.id
_entity.type
_entity.pdbx_description
1 polymer ?
#
loop_
_entity_poly.entity_id
_entity_poly.type
_entity_poly.pdbx_seq_one_letter_code
_entity_poly.pdbx_strand_id
1 'polypeptide(L)'
;MILEIVSPEATLFKGEVTSVSVPGVNGEFQMLNNHAPIVSLLAKGNVKINAQNIKIEKEFVSKFNKVNEQTYWLPINSGTIEMNENKIIVLAD
;
A
#
# COMPACT_ATOMS: atom_id res chain seq x y z
N MET A 1 -4.62 -9.57 -6.13
CA MET A 1 -4.48 -8.21 -6.68
C MET A 1 -3.03 -7.74 -6.56
N ILE A 2 -2.62 -6.87 -7.45
CA ILE A 2 -1.26 -6.35 -7.48
C ILE A 2 -1.25 -4.99 -6.81
N LEU A 3 -0.27 -4.78 -5.92
CA LEU A 3 -0.03 -3.49 -5.28
C LEU A 3 1.31 -2.95 -5.73
N GLU A 4 1.32 -1.68 -6.11
CA GLU A 4 2.55 -0.94 -6.37
C GLU A 4 2.55 0.31 -5.51
N ILE A 5 3.65 0.54 -4.76
CA ILE A 5 3.82 1.75 -3.95
C ILE A 5 5.02 2.50 -4.49
N VAL A 6 4.78 3.74 -4.90
CA VAL A 6 5.79 4.58 -5.54
C VAL A 6 6.00 5.85 -4.73
N SER A 7 7.25 6.22 -4.49
CA SER A 7 7.64 7.52 -3.95
C SER A 7 8.34 8.31 -5.06
N PRO A 8 8.62 9.62 -4.84
CA PRO A 8 9.33 10.40 -5.87
C PRO A 8 10.68 9.80 -6.30
N GLU A 9 11.35 9.08 -5.41
CA GLU A 9 12.68 8.55 -5.69
C GLU A 9 12.66 7.11 -6.21
N ALA A 10 11.63 6.32 -5.89
CA ALA A 10 11.69 4.89 -6.18
C ALA A 10 10.35 4.19 -6.07
N THR A 11 10.28 3.00 -6.63
CA THR A 11 9.20 2.05 -6.35
C THR A 11 9.56 1.31 -5.06
N LEU A 12 8.82 1.57 -4.01
CA LEU A 12 9.09 1.02 -2.68
C LEU A 12 8.62 -0.42 -2.54
N PHE A 13 7.58 -0.79 -3.25
CA PHE A 13 7.00 -2.14 -3.21
C PHE A 13 6.23 -2.42 -4.49
N LYS A 14 6.33 -3.65 -4.97
CA LYS A 14 5.49 -4.14 -6.04
C LYS A 14 5.33 -5.65 -5.86
N GLY A 15 4.10 -6.10 -5.75
CA GLY A 15 3.85 -7.53 -5.58
C GLY A 15 2.39 -7.85 -5.41
N GLU A 16 2.12 -9.14 -5.35
CA GLU A 16 0.77 -9.65 -5.14
C GLU A 16 0.41 -9.59 -3.67
N VAL A 17 -0.79 -9.10 -3.37
CA VAL A 17 -1.27 -8.93 -2.00
C VAL A 17 -2.70 -9.45 -1.88
N THR A 18 -3.11 -9.78 -0.65
CA THR A 18 -4.48 -10.24 -0.36
C THR A 18 -5.38 -9.10 0.06
N SER A 19 -4.84 -8.10 0.75
CA SER A 19 -5.58 -6.90 1.12
C SER A 19 -4.64 -5.73 1.35
N VAL A 20 -5.18 -4.53 1.20
CA VAL A 20 -4.47 -3.29 1.49
C VAL A 20 -5.43 -2.37 2.23
N SER A 21 -5.00 -1.82 3.37
CA SER A 21 -5.73 -0.76 4.06
C SER A 21 -4.91 0.52 3.96
N VAL A 22 -5.59 1.64 3.71
CA VAL A 22 -4.93 2.93 3.51
C VAL A 22 -5.58 4.02 4.36
N PRO A 23 -4.81 5.05 4.76
CA PRO A 23 -5.35 6.15 5.56
C PRO A 23 -6.00 7.21 4.67
N GLY A 24 -7.23 6.96 4.24
CA GLY A 24 -7.97 7.95 3.46
C GLY A 24 -8.22 9.22 4.26
N VAL A 25 -8.39 10.36 3.57
CA VAL A 25 -8.64 11.64 4.25
C VAL A 25 -9.94 11.66 5.05
N ASN A 26 -10.87 10.78 4.73
CA ASN A 26 -12.13 10.63 5.45
C ASN A 26 -12.15 9.36 6.33
N GLY A 27 -11.00 8.79 6.60
CA GLY A 27 -10.86 7.60 7.41
C GLY A 27 -10.18 6.44 6.67
N GLU A 28 -9.69 5.50 7.45
CA GLU A 28 -9.06 4.30 6.89
C GLU A 28 -10.09 3.46 6.16
N PHE A 29 -9.69 2.91 5.00
CA PHE A 29 -10.53 1.94 4.29
C PHE A 29 -9.67 0.82 3.72
N GLN A 30 -10.30 -0.31 3.44
CA GLN A 30 -9.62 -1.52 3.00
C GLN A 30 -10.10 -1.94 1.61
N MET A 31 -9.16 -2.39 0.79
CA MET A 31 -9.44 -2.98 -0.51
C MET A 31 -9.10 -4.46 -0.49
N LEU A 32 -10.06 -5.24 -0.92
CA LEU A 32 -9.90 -6.66 -1.12
C LEU A 32 -9.89 -6.97 -2.62
N ASN A 33 -9.62 -8.22 -2.94
CA ASN A 33 -9.57 -8.67 -4.33
C ASN A 33 -10.84 -8.27 -5.10
N ASN A 34 -10.65 -7.74 -6.29
CA ASN A 34 -11.75 -7.31 -7.17
C ASN A 34 -12.60 -6.15 -6.62
N HIS A 35 -12.05 -5.33 -5.75
CA HIS A 35 -12.71 -4.11 -5.29
C HIS A 35 -13.01 -3.19 -6.49
N ALA A 36 -14.14 -2.48 -6.43
CA ALA A 36 -14.51 -1.53 -7.46
C ALA A 36 -13.45 -0.44 -7.66
N PRO A 37 -13.33 0.12 -8.86
CA PRO A 37 -12.39 1.21 -9.11
C PRO A 37 -12.57 2.37 -8.14
N ILE A 38 -11.45 2.93 -7.67
CA ILE A 38 -11.45 4.06 -6.75
C ILE A 38 -10.22 4.93 -6.97
N VAL A 39 -10.38 6.23 -6.76
CA VAL A 39 -9.28 7.19 -6.66
C VAL A 39 -9.53 7.99 -5.40
N SER A 40 -8.53 8.13 -4.53
CA SER A 40 -8.70 8.83 -3.27
C SER A 40 -7.42 9.50 -2.83
N LEU A 41 -7.55 10.59 -2.09
CA LEU A 41 -6.44 11.23 -1.40
C LEU A 41 -6.19 10.49 -0.09
N LEU A 42 -4.91 10.43 0.30
CA LEU A 42 -4.47 9.78 1.53
C LEU A 42 -3.91 10.82 2.50
N ALA A 43 -4.23 10.63 3.76
CA ALA A 43 -3.71 11.45 4.86
C ALA A 43 -2.49 10.77 5.48
N LYS A 44 -1.92 11.41 6.50
CA LYS A 44 -0.86 10.80 7.30
C LYS A 44 -1.37 9.54 7.99
N GLY A 45 -0.60 8.47 7.92
CA GLY A 45 -0.97 7.19 8.53
C GLY A 45 -0.18 6.06 7.93
N ASN A 46 -0.69 4.84 8.06
CA ASN A 46 -0.01 3.65 7.57
C ASN A 46 -0.75 3.01 6.40
N VAL A 47 0.01 2.67 5.37
CA VAL A 47 -0.45 1.73 4.35
C VAL A 47 -0.20 0.33 4.91
N LYS A 48 -1.26 -0.44 5.11
CA LYS A 48 -1.20 -1.77 5.74
C LYS A 48 -1.34 -2.83 4.67
N ILE A 49 -0.30 -3.64 4.50
CA ILE A 49 -0.20 -4.64 3.45
C ILE A 49 -0.31 -6.03 4.05
N ASN A 50 -1.24 -6.83 3.52
CA ASN A 50 -1.36 -8.24 3.88
C ASN A 50 -1.15 -9.10 2.64
N ALA A 51 -0.26 -10.08 2.75
CA ALA A 51 0.01 -11.01 1.67
C ALA A 51 0.59 -12.31 2.23
N GLN A 52 0.51 -13.39 1.45
CA GLN A 52 1.09 -14.67 1.87
C GLN A 52 2.61 -14.60 1.89
N ASN A 53 3.20 -13.95 0.89
CA ASN A 53 4.63 -13.78 0.79
C ASN A 53 4.94 -12.32 0.47
N ILE A 54 5.54 -11.62 1.42
CA ILE A 54 5.92 -10.23 1.22
C ILE A 54 7.43 -10.16 1.03
N LYS A 55 7.84 -9.65 -0.14
CA LYS A 55 9.24 -9.39 -0.43
C LYS A 55 9.46 -7.89 -0.57
N ILE A 56 10.29 -7.34 0.30
CA ILE A 56 10.65 -5.94 0.25
C ILE A 56 12.13 -5.85 -0.05
N GLU A 57 12.50 -5.00 -1.02
CA GLU A 57 13.89 -4.80 -1.40
C GLU A 57 14.70 -4.34 -0.18
N LYS A 58 15.92 -4.85 -0.05
CA LYS A 58 16.82 -4.55 1.07
C LYS A 58 16.94 -3.07 1.33
N GLU A 59 17.05 -2.28 0.28
CA GLU A 59 17.25 -0.84 0.39
C GLU A 59 16.03 -0.10 0.94
N PHE A 60 14.85 -0.71 0.92
CA PHE A 60 13.61 -0.10 1.41
C PHE A 60 13.03 -0.75 2.65
N VAL A 61 13.58 -1.87 3.09
CA VAL A 61 13.01 -2.63 4.22
C VAL A 61 12.91 -1.79 5.49
N SER A 62 13.83 -0.87 5.71
CA SER A 62 13.82 -0.01 6.89
C SER A 62 12.67 0.99 6.92
N LYS A 63 12.02 1.22 5.78
CA LYS A 63 10.86 2.13 5.70
C LYS A 63 9.56 1.44 6.15
N PHE A 64 9.57 0.13 6.25
CA PHE A 64 8.40 -0.67 6.61
C PHE A 64 8.49 -1.16 8.04
N ASN A 65 7.35 -1.28 8.70
CA ASN A 65 7.24 -1.90 10.01
C ASN A 65 6.62 -3.28 9.83
N LYS A 66 7.39 -4.32 10.11
CA LYS A 66 6.92 -5.70 10.04
C LYS A 66 6.06 -5.98 11.27
N VAL A 67 4.77 -6.26 11.05
CA VAL A 67 3.84 -6.62 12.12
C VAL A 67 3.90 -8.12 12.39
N ASN A 68 3.92 -8.91 11.32
CA ASN A 68 4.12 -10.36 11.37
C ASN A 68 4.58 -10.82 9.98
N GLU A 69 4.69 -12.13 9.77
CA GLU A 69 5.21 -12.66 8.50
C GLU A 69 4.36 -12.28 7.28
N GLN A 70 3.09 -11.93 7.48
CA GLN A 70 2.16 -11.67 6.41
C GLN A 70 1.65 -10.23 6.40
N THR A 71 2.13 -9.39 7.32
CA THR A 71 1.62 -8.02 7.47
C THR A 71 2.76 -7.03 7.65
N TYR A 72 2.81 -6.03 6.76
CA TYR A 72 3.75 -4.92 6.84
C TYR A 72 3.00 -3.60 6.78
N TRP A 73 3.44 -2.62 7.54
CA TRP A 73 2.88 -1.27 7.55
C TRP A 73 3.92 -0.28 7.03
N LEU A 74 3.51 0.56 6.11
CA LEU A 74 4.36 1.64 5.59
C LEU A 74 3.81 2.98 6.05
N PRO A 75 4.52 3.71 6.93
CA PRO A 75 4.10 5.06 7.30
C PRO A 75 4.24 6.01 6.10
N ILE A 76 3.23 6.83 5.89
CA ILE A 76 3.24 7.88 4.88
C ILE A 76 2.75 9.19 5.48
N ASN A 77 3.15 10.31 4.90
CA ASN A 77 2.69 11.62 5.33
C ASN A 77 1.48 12.08 4.53
N SER A 78 1.41 11.72 3.27
CA SER A 78 0.30 12.00 2.38
C SER A 78 0.47 11.15 1.12
N GLY A 79 -0.53 11.17 0.26
CA GLY A 79 -0.43 10.46 -1.00
C GLY A 79 -1.76 10.35 -1.70
N THR A 80 -1.77 9.52 -2.71
CA THR A 80 -2.98 9.17 -3.46
C THR A 80 -3.01 7.67 -3.68
N ILE A 81 -4.21 7.15 -3.89
CA ILE A 81 -4.39 5.76 -4.24
C ILE A 81 -5.33 5.67 -5.43
N GLU A 82 -5.02 4.76 -6.32
CA GLU A 82 -5.88 4.42 -7.45
C GLU A 82 -6.00 2.90 -7.51
N MET A 83 -7.22 2.41 -7.67
CA MET A 83 -7.47 1.00 -7.94
C MET A 83 -8.30 0.86 -9.19
N ASN A 84 -7.85 -0.01 -10.11
CA ASN A 84 -8.56 -0.33 -11.32
C ASN A 84 -8.11 -1.70 -11.81
N GLU A 85 -9.05 -2.52 -12.26
CA GLU A 85 -8.78 -3.85 -12.80
C GLU A 85 -7.88 -4.69 -11.89
N ASN A 86 -8.21 -4.73 -10.62
CA ASN A 86 -7.50 -5.53 -9.60
C ASN A 86 -6.03 -5.13 -9.42
N LYS A 87 -5.70 -3.89 -9.74
CA LYS A 87 -4.37 -3.32 -9.55
C LYS A 87 -4.48 -2.04 -8.74
N ILE A 88 -3.64 -1.93 -7.70
CA ILE A 88 -3.59 -0.77 -6.81
C ILE A 88 -2.26 -0.06 -7.00
N ILE A 89 -2.31 1.26 -7.16
CA ILE A 89 -1.13 2.10 -7.18
C ILE A 89 -1.27 3.11 -6.05
N VAL A 90 -0.29 3.13 -5.15
CA VAL A 90 -0.18 4.14 -4.09
C VAL A 90 0.99 5.05 -4.44
N LEU A 91 0.71 6.34 -4.56
CA LEU A 91 1.75 7.35 -4.71
C LEU A 91 1.93 8.02 -3.36
N ALA A 92 3.06 7.75 -2.70
CA ALA A 92 3.38 8.29 -1.40
C ALA A 92 4.44 9.38 -1.56
N ASP A 93 4.35 10.40 -0.75
CA ASP A 93 5.36 11.45 -0.76
C ASP A 93 6.58 11.15 0.11
#